data_fb62d21cfcf62c43dc416ba1bdd8b958
#
_entry.id   fb62d21cfcf62c43dc416ba1bdd8b958
#
_cell.length_a   1.000
_cell.length_b   1.000
_cell.length_c   1.000
_cell.angle_alpha   90.00
_cell.angle_beta   90.00
_cell.angle_gamma   90.00
#
_symmetry.space_group_name_H-M   'P 1'
#
loop_
_entity.id
_entity.type
_entity.pdbx_description
1 polymer ?
#
loop_
_entity_poly.entity_id
_entity_poly.type
_entity_poly.pdbx_seq_one_letter_code
_entity_poly.pdbx_strand_id
1 'polypeptide(L)'
;DVIHNLKLKIGEISAGLPEGVTLKAVYDRSDLIHRAIENLRRTLIEESIIVAVVCIVFLLHARSALVAIIMLPVGLLIAFIAMRFLGLNSNIMSLGGIAIAIGAMVDAAIVMIENAHKHLEHLKPEDSRLDAIIASCREVGPPLFFSLLIITVSFLPVFTLEAQEGRMFQPLAFTKTFA
;
A
#
# COMPACT_ATOMS: atom_id res chain seq x y z
N ASP A 1 -0.67 8.99 -19.99
CA ASP A 1 -1.10 10.01 -20.96
C ASP A 1 0.05 10.49 -21.86
N VAL A 2 1.20 10.98 -21.32
CA VAL A 2 2.31 11.52 -22.14
C VAL A 2 2.85 10.47 -23.12
N ILE A 3 3.16 9.27 -22.67
CA ILE A 3 3.69 8.19 -23.53
C ILE A 3 2.67 7.77 -24.59
N HIS A 4 1.39 7.72 -24.24
CA HIS A 4 0.33 7.42 -25.17
C HIS A 4 0.21 8.49 -26.28
N ASN A 5 0.20 9.76 -25.89
CA ASN A 5 0.17 10.89 -26.82
C ASN A 5 1.42 10.91 -27.71
N LEU A 6 2.60 10.56 -27.15
CA LEU A 6 3.84 10.45 -27.92
C LEU A 6 3.74 9.33 -28.98
N LYS A 7 3.20 8.17 -28.62
CA LYS A 7 2.99 7.07 -29.57
C LYS A 7 2.03 7.44 -30.71
N LEU A 8 0.96 8.17 -30.42
CA LEU A 8 0.07 8.70 -31.44
C LEU A 8 0.80 9.65 -32.40
N LYS A 9 1.58 10.59 -31.83
CA LYS A 9 2.38 11.52 -32.63
C LYS A 9 3.45 10.84 -33.48
N ILE A 10 4.11 9.79 -32.98
CA ILE A 10 5.06 8.96 -33.73
C ILE A 10 4.34 8.30 -34.91
N GLY A 11 3.11 7.79 -34.71
CA GLY A 11 2.29 7.19 -35.77
C GLY A 11 1.96 8.22 -36.87
N GLU A 12 1.57 9.44 -36.49
CA GLU A 12 1.30 10.53 -37.43
C GLU A 12 2.54 10.90 -38.26
N ILE A 13 3.69 11.06 -37.59
CA ILE A 13 4.96 11.43 -38.25
C ILE A 13 5.48 10.29 -39.16
N SER A 14 5.29 9.03 -38.75
CA SER A 14 5.73 7.86 -39.52
C SER A 14 5.11 7.81 -40.92
N ALA A 15 3.89 8.31 -41.09
CA ALA A 15 3.20 8.37 -42.37
C ALA A 15 3.81 9.40 -43.35
N GLY A 16 4.56 10.38 -42.86
CA GLY A 16 5.20 11.42 -43.67
C GLY A 16 6.71 11.22 -43.90
N LEU A 17 7.25 10.07 -43.47
CA LEU A 17 8.70 9.82 -43.61
C LEU A 17 9.03 9.36 -45.05
N PRO A 18 10.25 9.71 -45.56
CA PRO A 18 10.76 9.20 -46.81
C PRO A 18 10.88 7.68 -46.84
N GLU A 19 10.77 7.10 -48.04
CA GLU A 19 10.95 5.63 -48.23
C GLU A 19 12.29 5.16 -47.64
N GLY A 20 12.23 4.10 -46.83
CA GLY A 20 13.41 3.51 -46.19
C GLY A 20 13.74 4.05 -44.79
N VAL A 21 13.04 5.08 -44.32
CA VAL A 21 13.20 5.61 -42.95
C VAL A 21 12.08 5.10 -42.05
N THR A 22 12.45 4.45 -40.95
CA THR A 22 11.48 3.96 -39.94
C THR A 22 11.75 4.55 -38.57
N LEU A 23 10.74 5.04 -37.89
CA LEU A 23 10.80 5.43 -36.49
C LEU A 23 10.57 4.20 -35.59
N LYS A 24 11.60 3.82 -34.83
CA LYS A 24 11.53 2.71 -33.89
C LYS A 24 11.73 3.22 -32.47
N ALA A 25 10.76 2.94 -31.59
CA ALA A 25 10.93 3.18 -30.16
C ALA A 25 12.00 2.23 -29.62
N VAL A 26 13.13 2.77 -29.16
CA VAL A 26 14.26 2.01 -28.62
C VAL A 26 14.03 1.63 -27.15
N TYR A 27 13.33 2.48 -26.42
CA TYR A 27 13.04 2.28 -25.01
C TYR A 27 11.65 2.82 -24.65
N ASP A 28 10.82 1.97 -24.08
CA ASP A 28 9.46 2.32 -23.61
C ASP A 28 9.32 1.97 -22.14
N ARG A 29 9.05 2.97 -21.31
CA ARG A 29 8.81 2.80 -19.88
C ARG A 29 7.41 2.31 -19.53
N SER A 30 6.48 2.27 -20.49
CA SER A 30 5.10 1.85 -20.23
C SER A 30 5.03 0.45 -19.63
N ASP A 31 5.85 -0.48 -20.12
CA ASP A 31 5.90 -1.85 -19.61
C ASP A 31 6.32 -1.92 -18.14
N LEU A 32 7.31 -1.11 -17.74
CA LEU A 32 7.76 -1.06 -16.35
C LEU A 32 6.65 -0.51 -15.44
N ILE A 33 5.95 0.53 -15.89
CA ILE A 33 4.83 1.12 -15.13
C ILE A 33 3.69 0.11 -15.00
N HIS A 34 3.32 -0.57 -16.09
CA HIS A 34 2.26 -1.57 -16.07
C HIS A 34 2.62 -2.75 -15.16
N ARG A 35 3.84 -3.26 -15.23
CA ARG A 35 4.32 -4.32 -14.34
C ARG A 35 4.32 -3.90 -12.86
N ALA A 36 4.71 -2.65 -12.55
CA ALA A 36 4.68 -2.14 -11.19
C ALA A 36 3.24 -2.06 -10.64
N ILE A 37 2.29 -1.57 -11.44
CA ILE A 37 0.87 -1.50 -11.07
C ILE A 37 0.29 -2.91 -10.92
N GLU A 38 0.58 -3.81 -11.86
CA GLU A 38 0.09 -5.19 -11.80
C GLU A 38 0.69 -5.95 -10.61
N ASN A 39 1.97 -5.73 -10.30
CA ASN A 39 2.59 -6.30 -9.12
C ASN A 39 1.94 -5.80 -7.83
N LEU A 40 1.67 -4.49 -7.72
CA LEU A 40 0.95 -3.92 -6.57
C LEU A 40 -0.45 -4.51 -6.43
N ARG A 41 -1.19 -4.60 -7.54
CA ARG A 41 -2.52 -5.22 -7.57
C ARG A 41 -2.48 -6.68 -7.13
N ARG A 42 -1.51 -7.44 -7.66
CA ARG A 42 -1.31 -8.84 -7.30
C ARG A 42 -0.99 -9.00 -5.82
N THR A 43 -0.05 -8.20 -5.30
CA THR A 43 0.29 -8.19 -3.87
C THR A 43 -0.93 -7.90 -3.00
N LEU A 44 -1.73 -6.89 -3.34
CA LEU A 44 -2.97 -6.58 -2.62
C LEU A 44 -3.95 -7.76 -2.60
N ILE A 45 -4.11 -8.46 -3.71
CA ILE A 45 -5.02 -9.61 -3.81
C ILE A 45 -4.45 -10.78 -3.00
N GLU A 46 -3.17 -11.09 -3.16
CA GLU A 46 -2.49 -12.19 -2.44
C GLU A 46 -2.54 -11.96 -0.93
N GLU A 47 -2.21 -10.77 -0.45
CA GLU A 47 -2.28 -10.40 0.96
C GLU A 47 -3.72 -10.46 1.49
N SER A 48 -4.70 -9.95 0.73
CA SER A 48 -6.12 -10.03 1.11
C SER A 48 -6.59 -11.48 1.25
N ILE A 49 -6.16 -12.38 0.37
CA ILE A 49 -6.51 -13.80 0.43
C ILE A 49 -5.85 -14.44 1.64
N ILE A 50 -4.56 -14.20 1.88
CA ILE A 50 -3.83 -14.74 3.02
C ILE A 50 -4.48 -14.29 4.33
N VAL A 51 -4.77 -13.00 4.47
CA VAL A 51 -5.46 -12.43 5.65
C VAL A 51 -6.82 -13.08 5.83
N ALA A 52 -7.61 -13.23 4.77
CA ALA A 52 -8.92 -13.88 4.85
C ALA A 52 -8.80 -15.32 5.34
N VAL A 53 -7.86 -16.09 4.80
CA VAL A 53 -7.61 -17.50 5.21
C VAL A 53 -7.18 -17.56 6.67
N VAL A 54 -6.20 -16.75 7.08
CA VAL A 54 -5.73 -16.67 8.46
C VAL A 54 -6.88 -16.33 9.41
N CYS A 55 -7.63 -15.26 9.11
CA CYS A 55 -8.77 -14.86 9.94
C CYS A 55 -9.87 -15.95 10.01
N ILE A 56 -10.14 -16.65 8.92
CA ILE A 56 -11.13 -17.73 8.91
C ILE A 56 -10.64 -18.92 9.73
N VAL A 57 -9.38 -19.31 9.60
CA VAL A 57 -8.80 -20.48 10.30
C VAL A 57 -8.67 -20.21 11.80
N PHE A 58 -8.19 -19.05 12.20
CA PHE A 58 -7.92 -18.77 13.62
C PHE A 58 -9.12 -18.19 14.37
N LEU A 59 -9.92 -17.34 13.73
CA LEU A 59 -11.04 -16.66 14.38
C LEU A 59 -12.38 -17.35 14.12
N LEU A 60 -12.46 -18.27 13.14
CA LEU A 60 -13.70 -18.97 12.71
C LEU A 60 -14.87 -17.99 12.38
N HIS A 61 -14.57 -16.71 12.17
CA HIS A 61 -15.56 -15.64 11.95
C HIS A 61 -15.29 -14.86 10.66
N ALA A 62 -16.05 -15.14 9.62
CA ALA A 62 -15.96 -14.46 8.32
C ALA A 62 -16.15 -12.92 8.40
N ARG A 63 -16.87 -12.42 9.41
CA ARG A 63 -17.10 -10.97 9.62
C ARG A 63 -15.81 -10.24 10.00
N SER A 64 -14.98 -10.86 10.82
CA SER A 64 -13.67 -10.30 11.23
C SER A 64 -12.69 -10.24 10.06
N ALA A 65 -12.69 -11.28 9.22
CA ALA A 65 -11.90 -11.30 7.98
C ALA A 65 -12.30 -10.15 7.03
N LEU A 66 -13.60 -9.88 6.90
CA LEU A 66 -14.09 -8.80 6.04
C LEU A 66 -13.56 -7.43 6.48
N VAL A 67 -13.49 -7.16 7.78
CA VAL A 67 -12.93 -5.89 8.30
C VAL A 67 -11.48 -5.73 7.90
N ALA A 68 -10.64 -6.76 8.07
CA ALA A 68 -9.24 -6.73 7.68
C ALA A 68 -9.08 -6.49 6.17
N ILE A 69 -9.86 -7.19 5.34
CA ILE A 69 -9.82 -7.05 3.88
C ILE A 69 -10.20 -5.64 3.43
N ILE A 70 -11.19 -5.01 4.07
CA ILE A 70 -11.61 -3.65 3.73
C ILE A 70 -10.58 -2.60 4.20
N MET A 71 -9.88 -2.85 5.31
CA MET A 71 -8.86 -1.92 5.80
C MET A 71 -7.72 -1.70 4.81
N LEU A 72 -7.31 -2.74 4.07
CA LEU A 72 -6.21 -2.66 3.10
C LEU A 72 -6.47 -1.64 1.97
N PRO A 73 -7.57 -1.75 1.19
CA PRO A 73 -7.82 -0.77 0.14
C PRO A 73 -8.12 0.63 0.70
N VAL A 74 -8.71 0.74 1.89
CA VAL A 74 -8.95 2.04 2.54
C VAL A 74 -7.63 2.71 2.93
N GLY A 75 -6.71 1.98 3.57
CA GLY A 75 -5.38 2.48 3.90
C GLY A 75 -4.61 2.92 2.65
N LEU A 76 -4.65 2.11 1.60
CA LEU A 76 -4.05 2.44 0.31
C LEU A 76 -4.63 3.74 -0.30
N LEU A 77 -5.94 3.91 -0.25
CA LEU A 77 -6.59 5.13 -0.74
C LEU A 77 -6.18 6.35 0.09
N ILE A 78 -6.08 6.22 1.41
CA ILE A 78 -5.59 7.29 2.30
C ILE A 78 -4.15 7.66 1.92
N ALA A 79 -3.27 6.68 1.68
CA ALA A 79 -1.90 6.91 1.25
C ALA A 79 -1.85 7.68 -0.08
N PHE A 80 -2.66 7.31 -1.07
CA PHE A 80 -2.73 8.04 -2.35
C PHE A 80 -3.27 9.47 -2.18
N ILE A 81 -4.25 9.67 -1.30
CA ILE A 81 -4.76 11.00 -0.98
C ILE A 81 -3.66 11.85 -0.34
N ALA A 82 -2.94 11.31 0.65
CA ALA A 82 -1.80 11.99 1.28
C ALA A 82 -0.71 12.34 0.27
N MET A 83 -0.33 11.42 -0.61
CA MET A 83 0.62 11.66 -1.70
C MET A 83 0.18 12.83 -2.60
N ARG A 84 -1.11 12.88 -2.95
CA ARG A 84 -1.67 13.97 -3.76
C ARG A 84 -1.56 15.33 -3.07
N PHE A 85 -1.87 15.40 -1.77
CA PHE A 85 -1.75 16.64 -0.99
C PHE A 85 -0.30 17.11 -0.85
N LEU A 86 0.64 16.17 -0.73
CA LEU A 86 2.07 16.45 -0.62
C LEU A 86 2.75 16.69 -1.98
N GLY A 87 2.01 16.59 -3.09
CA GLY A 87 2.58 16.75 -4.43
C GLY A 87 3.54 15.62 -4.84
N LEU A 88 3.46 14.46 -4.18
CA LEU A 88 4.30 13.32 -4.50
C LEU A 88 3.77 12.57 -5.72
N ASN A 89 4.64 12.33 -6.69
CA ASN A 89 4.28 11.58 -7.88
C ASN A 89 4.25 10.06 -7.61
N SER A 90 3.23 9.39 -8.14
CA SER A 90 3.15 7.92 -8.13
C SER A 90 4.17 7.35 -9.12
N ASN A 91 5.38 7.12 -8.66
CA ASN A 91 6.43 6.44 -9.42
C ASN A 91 6.64 5.02 -8.89
N ILE A 92 7.50 4.24 -9.54
CA ILE A 92 7.78 2.84 -9.18
C ILE A 92 8.27 2.73 -7.73
N MET A 93 9.08 3.69 -7.27
CA MET A 93 9.59 3.69 -5.89
C MET A 93 8.48 4.00 -4.88
N SER A 94 7.59 4.95 -5.19
CA SER A 94 6.40 5.22 -4.36
C SER A 94 5.48 4.00 -4.26
N LEU A 95 5.25 3.30 -5.36
CA LEU A 95 4.47 2.05 -5.36
C LEU A 95 5.16 0.95 -4.56
N GLY A 96 6.50 0.86 -4.61
CA GLY A 96 7.28 -0.02 -3.76
C GLY A 96 7.14 0.30 -2.28
N GLY A 97 7.14 1.58 -1.90
CA GLY A 97 6.89 2.03 -0.53
C GLY A 97 5.52 1.62 0.00
N ILE A 98 4.49 1.75 -0.84
CA ILE A 98 3.13 1.30 -0.52
C ILE A 98 3.10 -0.22 -0.34
N ALA A 99 3.74 -1.00 -1.21
CA ALA A 99 3.78 -2.46 -1.09
C ALA A 99 4.40 -2.92 0.24
N ILE A 100 5.46 -2.24 0.71
CA ILE A 100 6.06 -2.50 2.02
C ILE A 100 5.11 -2.11 3.17
N ALA A 101 4.40 -1.00 3.03
CA ALA A 101 3.46 -0.52 4.05
C ALA A 101 2.24 -1.43 4.21
N ILE A 102 1.79 -2.08 3.13
CA ILE A 102 0.69 -3.05 3.15
C ILE A 102 1.00 -4.18 4.15
N GLY A 103 2.21 -4.75 4.14
CA GLY A 103 2.60 -5.79 5.09
C GLY A 103 2.45 -5.33 6.54
N ALA A 104 2.96 -4.15 6.88
CA ALA A 104 2.84 -3.59 8.24
C ALA A 104 1.38 -3.30 8.64
N MET A 105 0.56 -2.83 7.69
CA MET A 105 -0.88 -2.62 7.91
C MET A 105 -1.62 -3.92 8.19
N VAL A 106 -1.32 -4.98 7.43
CA VAL A 106 -1.92 -6.31 7.61
C VAL A 106 -1.65 -6.82 9.01
N ASP A 107 -0.40 -6.79 9.45
CA ASP A 107 -0.02 -7.27 10.77
C ASP A 107 -0.73 -6.51 11.89
N ALA A 108 -0.78 -5.18 11.79
CA ALA A 108 -1.49 -4.35 12.76
C ALA A 108 -3.00 -4.63 12.78
N ALA A 109 -3.61 -4.82 11.60
CA ALA A 109 -5.02 -5.14 11.47
C ALA A 109 -5.36 -6.50 12.09
N ILE A 110 -4.54 -7.53 11.83
CA ILE A 110 -4.74 -8.88 12.39
C ILE A 110 -4.68 -8.83 13.91
N VAL A 111 -3.65 -8.22 14.49
CA VAL A 111 -3.49 -8.11 15.95
C VAL A 111 -4.67 -7.37 16.59
N MET A 112 -5.11 -6.28 15.99
CA MET A 112 -6.25 -5.49 16.50
C MET A 112 -7.55 -6.32 16.48
N ILE A 113 -7.81 -7.03 15.37
CA ILE A 113 -9.02 -7.83 15.19
C ILE A 113 -9.00 -9.05 16.11
N GLU A 114 -7.87 -9.71 16.24
CA GLU A 114 -7.71 -10.86 17.14
C GLU A 114 -7.99 -10.46 18.59
N ASN A 115 -7.39 -9.36 19.04
CA ASN A 115 -7.62 -8.87 20.41
C ASN A 115 -9.07 -8.44 20.64
N ALA A 116 -9.68 -7.74 19.67
CA ALA A 116 -11.10 -7.39 19.75
C ALA A 116 -11.99 -8.63 19.81
N HIS A 117 -11.65 -9.67 19.07
CA HIS A 117 -12.39 -10.94 19.10
C HIS A 117 -12.28 -11.63 20.46
N LYS A 118 -11.09 -11.70 21.06
CA LYS A 118 -10.89 -12.24 22.41
C LYS A 118 -11.71 -11.50 23.46
N HIS A 119 -11.76 -10.18 23.42
CA HIS A 119 -12.58 -9.39 24.32
C HIS A 119 -14.08 -9.64 24.14
N LEU A 120 -14.53 -9.81 22.90
CA LEU A 120 -15.94 -10.11 22.61
C LEU A 120 -16.35 -11.53 23.00
N GLU A 121 -15.42 -12.49 22.92
CA GLU A 121 -15.68 -13.89 23.29
C GLU A 121 -15.86 -14.05 24.81
N HIS A 122 -15.14 -13.26 25.61
CA HIS A 122 -15.24 -13.27 27.07
C HIS A 122 -16.28 -12.30 27.63
N LEU A 123 -17.10 -11.69 26.77
CA LEU A 123 -18.10 -10.71 27.16
C LEU A 123 -19.25 -11.38 27.93
N LYS A 124 -19.62 -10.83 29.06
CA LYS A 124 -20.81 -11.23 29.79
C LYS A 124 -22.08 -10.66 29.14
N PRO A 125 -23.25 -11.32 29.29
CA PRO A 125 -24.50 -10.86 28.66
C PRO A 125 -24.92 -9.43 29.05
N GLU A 126 -24.44 -8.93 30.17
CA GLU A 126 -24.75 -7.60 30.71
C GLU A 126 -23.80 -6.50 30.22
N ASP A 127 -22.65 -6.88 29.62
CA ASP A 127 -21.61 -5.94 29.23
C ASP A 127 -21.86 -5.38 27.82
N SER A 128 -21.42 -4.13 27.60
CA SER A 128 -21.51 -3.46 26.31
C SER A 128 -20.45 -3.97 25.35
N ARG A 129 -20.85 -4.39 24.16
CA ARG A 129 -19.92 -4.77 23.07
C ARG A 129 -18.98 -3.64 22.67
N LEU A 130 -19.47 -2.39 22.70
CA LEU A 130 -18.66 -1.22 22.37
C LEU A 130 -17.53 -1.02 23.39
N ASP A 131 -17.83 -1.17 24.67
CA ASP A 131 -16.82 -1.01 25.73
C ASP A 131 -15.74 -2.08 25.65
N ALA A 132 -16.11 -3.31 25.30
CA ALA A 132 -15.15 -4.39 25.06
C ALA A 132 -14.21 -4.07 23.88
N ILE A 133 -14.75 -3.57 22.77
CA ILE A 133 -13.94 -3.16 21.61
C ILE A 133 -13.02 -1.98 22.00
N ILE A 134 -13.53 -0.98 22.72
CA ILE A 134 -12.72 0.15 23.18
C ILE A 134 -11.60 -0.31 24.11
N ALA A 135 -11.89 -1.23 25.03
CA ALA A 135 -10.89 -1.82 25.92
C ALA A 135 -9.80 -2.55 25.14
N SER A 136 -10.19 -3.38 24.18
CA SER A 136 -9.27 -4.04 23.27
C SER A 136 -8.36 -3.07 22.50
N CYS A 137 -8.94 -2.01 21.93
CA CYS A 137 -8.17 -0.98 21.22
C CYS A 137 -7.18 -0.23 22.14
N ARG A 138 -7.57 0.01 23.40
CA ARG A 138 -6.69 0.65 24.39
C ARG A 138 -5.54 -0.25 24.80
N GLU A 139 -5.72 -1.55 24.81
CA GLU A 139 -4.70 -2.52 25.20
C GLU A 139 -3.61 -2.65 24.13
N VAL A 140 -4.00 -2.88 22.87
CA VAL A 140 -3.03 -3.13 21.79
C VAL A 140 -2.65 -1.89 21.00
N GLY A 141 -3.41 -0.81 21.09
CA GLY A 141 -3.15 0.44 20.36
C GLY A 141 -1.77 1.03 20.65
N PRO A 142 -1.40 1.28 21.92
CA PRO A 142 -0.09 1.82 22.25
C PRO A 142 1.08 0.96 21.77
N PRO A 143 1.15 -0.37 22.02
CA PRO A 143 2.20 -1.23 21.48
C PRO A 143 2.30 -1.18 19.95
N LEU A 144 1.17 -1.22 19.24
CA LEU A 144 1.15 -1.13 17.79
C LEU A 144 1.67 0.23 17.30
N PHE A 145 1.21 1.33 17.94
CA PHE A 145 1.69 2.66 17.61
C PHE A 145 3.20 2.78 17.74
N PHE A 146 3.77 2.33 18.87
CA PHE A 146 5.22 2.39 19.07
C PHE A 146 5.98 1.47 18.11
N SER A 147 5.46 0.30 17.79
CA SER A 147 6.04 -0.59 16.79
C SER A 147 6.11 0.09 15.42
N LEU A 148 5.01 0.64 14.94
CA LEU A 148 4.94 1.36 13.67
C LEU A 148 5.80 2.63 13.68
N LEU A 149 5.87 3.33 14.82
CA LEU A 149 6.72 4.50 15.00
C LEU A 149 8.20 4.11 14.86
N ILE A 150 8.65 3.02 15.49
CA ILE A 150 10.03 2.53 15.37
C ILE A 150 10.35 2.18 13.92
N ILE A 151 9.45 1.49 13.23
CA ILE A 151 9.61 1.19 11.80
C ILE A 151 9.72 2.49 10.99
N THR A 152 8.90 3.48 11.27
CA THR A 152 8.92 4.79 10.58
C THR A 152 10.24 5.53 10.86
N VAL A 153 10.67 5.60 12.11
CA VAL A 153 11.93 6.22 12.51
C VAL A 153 13.14 5.54 11.87
N SER A 154 13.10 4.22 11.67
CA SER A 154 14.17 3.48 10.99
C SER A 154 14.39 3.91 9.54
N PHE A 155 13.41 4.59 8.93
CA PHE A 155 13.53 5.16 7.57
C PHE A 155 14.09 6.59 7.56
N LEU A 156 14.26 7.26 8.72
CA LEU A 156 14.85 8.61 8.77
C LEU A 156 16.20 8.73 8.06
N PRO A 157 17.14 7.77 8.17
CA PRO A 157 18.41 7.85 7.44
C PRO A 157 18.23 7.93 5.91
N VAL A 158 17.13 7.42 5.37
CA VAL A 158 16.85 7.50 3.92
C VAL A 158 16.63 8.95 3.46
N PHE A 159 16.12 9.81 4.33
CA PHE A 159 15.92 11.24 4.03
C PHE A 159 17.21 12.04 4.00
N THR A 160 18.30 11.52 4.58
CA THR A 160 19.64 12.15 4.56
C THR A 160 20.45 11.74 3.32
N LEU A 161 19.95 10.82 2.49
CA LEU A 161 20.60 10.43 1.25
C LEU A 161 20.58 11.61 0.26
N GLU A 162 21.75 11.86 -0.33
CA GLU A 162 21.96 12.96 -1.28
C GLU A 162 22.04 12.43 -2.72
N ALA A 163 22.10 13.37 -3.67
CA ALA A 163 22.29 13.11 -5.08
C ALA A 163 21.26 12.15 -5.70
N GLN A 164 21.72 11.13 -6.41
CA GLN A 164 20.86 10.19 -7.15
C GLN A 164 20.12 9.23 -6.23
N GLU A 165 20.78 8.78 -5.17
CA GLU A 165 20.16 7.85 -4.19
C GLU A 165 19.01 8.53 -3.44
N GLY A 166 19.18 9.77 -2.99
CA GLY A 166 18.11 10.54 -2.35
C GLY A 166 16.89 10.67 -3.26
N ARG A 167 17.08 11.03 -4.53
CA ARG A 167 15.97 11.18 -5.49
C ARG A 167 15.20 9.88 -5.75
N MET A 168 15.88 8.74 -5.64
CA MET A 168 15.25 7.42 -5.83
C MET A 168 14.50 6.95 -4.57
N PHE A 169 15.12 7.06 -3.39
CA PHE A 169 14.60 6.44 -2.17
C PHE A 169 13.68 7.36 -1.35
N GLN A 170 13.81 8.69 -1.45
CA GLN A 170 12.90 9.62 -0.77
C GLN A 170 11.41 9.35 -1.07
N PRO A 171 10.96 9.17 -2.33
CA PRO A 171 9.57 8.86 -2.61
C PRO A 171 9.08 7.56 -1.94
N LEU A 172 9.95 6.54 -1.87
CA LEU A 172 9.66 5.28 -1.19
C LEU A 172 9.49 5.49 0.33
N ALA A 173 10.40 6.24 0.95
CA ALA A 173 10.35 6.52 2.38
C ALA A 173 9.12 7.36 2.75
N PHE A 174 8.78 8.38 1.96
CA PHE A 174 7.56 9.18 2.17
C PHE A 174 6.31 8.33 2.05
N THR A 175 6.15 7.56 0.98
CA THR A 175 4.94 6.76 0.77
C THR A 175 4.76 5.68 1.81
N LYS A 176 5.84 5.02 2.23
CA LYS A 176 5.78 4.04 3.33
C LYS A 176 5.41 4.69 4.67
N THR A 177 5.87 5.93 4.93
CA THR A 177 5.58 6.65 6.17
C THR A 177 4.13 7.10 6.25
N PHE A 178 3.50 7.43 5.12
CA PHE A 178 2.11 7.91 5.05
C PHE A 178 1.07 6.82 4.77
N ALA A 179 1.49 5.62 4.39
CA ALA A 179 0.64 4.45 4.26
C ALA A 179 0.55 3.67 5.55
#